data_678a3b72402c5a0bffff1bb8783eb642
#
_entry.id   678a3b72402c5a0bffff1bb8783eb642
#
_cell.length_a   1.000
_cell.length_b   1.000
_cell.length_c   1.000
_cell.angle_alpha   90.00
_cell.angle_beta   90.00
_cell.angle_gamma   90.00
#
_symmetry.space_group_name_H-M   'P 1'
#
loop_
_entity.id
_entity.type
_entity.pdbx_description
1 polymer ?
#
loop_
_entity_poly.entity_id
_entity_poly.type
_entity_poly.pdbx_seq_one_letter_code
_entity_poly.pdbx_strand_id
1 'polypeptide(L)'
;MNNNVYGIDLGTCNLKVYCKATGKVLNEKNTIAIINKNQMYAYGDAAYAMYEKAPESINVTFPIVNGVIADFNNMQTMIFEFIEKNAKGKTHGAEYIVAVPTDITEVEKKAFFDMFFKSKMKPKNVLLCEKPIADAVGLGLDVNEPTGIMVVDIGADTTEISVISLGGLVLSDLLHFGGNRLDESIISYIKKNFNLVIGQKTAKQLKEE
;
A
#
# COMPACT_ATOMS: atom_id res chain seq x y z
N MET A 1 -11.90 -26.48 -0.47
CA MET A 1 -11.01 -25.38 0.01
C MET A 1 -11.76 -24.07 -0.15
N ASN A 2 -11.68 -23.19 0.85
CA ASN A 2 -12.36 -21.89 0.75
C ASN A 2 -11.63 -21.01 -0.28
N ASN A 3 -12.29 -20.70 -1.41
CA ASN A 3 -11.69 -19.88 -2.47
C ASN A 3 -11.83 -18.37 -2.21
N ASN A 4 -12.53 -17.99 -1.14
CA ASN A 4 -12.75 -16.59 -0.79
C ASN A 4 -11.64 -16.09 0.14
N VAL A 5 -10.42 -16.01 -0.37
CA VAL A 5 -9.25 -15.49 0.33
C VAL A 5 -8.67 -14.35 -0.49
N TYR A 6 -8.37 -13.26 0.18
CA TYR A 6 -7.76 -12.06 -0.38
C TYR A 6 -6.44 -11.77 0.31
N GLY A 7 -5.39 -11.57 -0.48
CA GLY A 7 -4.12 -10.99 -0.02
C GLY A 7 -4.11 -9.50 -0.30
N ILE A 8 -3.77 -8.69 0.70
CA ILE A 8 -3.86 -7.23 0.62
C ILE A 8 -2.50 -6.61 0.95
N ASP A 9 -2.00 -5.76 0.06
CA ASP A 9 -0.86 -4.88 0.31
C ASP A 9 -1.33 -3.42 0.18
N LEU A 10 -1.39 -2.72 1.32
CA LEU A 10 -1.74 -1.31 1.41
C LEU A 10 -0.46 -0.46 1.33
N GLY A 11 0.15 -0.41 0.14
CA GLY A 11 1.34 0.39 -0.06
C GLY A 11 1.04 1.89 -0.17
N THR A 12 2.00 2.75 0.15
CA THR A 12 1.86 4.21 0.04
C THR A 12 1.47 4.66 -1.37
N CYS A 13 2.12 4.15 -2.40
CA CYS A 13 1.87 4.56 -3.79
C CYS A 13 0.82 3.69 -4.48
N ASN A 14 0.82 2.40 -4.22
CA ASN A 14 -0.05 1.44 -4.89
C ASN A 14 -0.76 0.54 -3.87
N LEU A 15 -2.03 0.30 -4.14
CA LEU A 15 -2.85 -0.70 -3.48
C LEU A 15 -2.85 -1.97 -4.31
N LYS A 16 -2.49 -3.12 -3.73
CA LYS A 16 -2.53 -4.41 -4.42
C LYS A 16 -3.47 -5.36 -3.69
N VAL A 17 -4.32 -6.02 -4.45
CA VAL A 17 -5.27 -7.01 -3.94
C VAL A 17 -5.16 -8.28 -4.77
N TYR A 18 -4.70 -9.35 -4.14
CA TYR A 18 -4.74 -10.68 -4.73
C TYR A 18 -6.08 -11.36 -4.42
N CYS A 19 -6.73 -11.91 -5.42
CA CYS A 19 -7.96 -12.67 -5.27
C CYS A 19 -7.71 -14.15 -5.61
N LYS A 20 -7.73 -15.03 -4.60
CA LYS A 20 -7.47 -16.48 -4.76
C LYS A 20 -8.45 -17.14 -5.71
N ALA A 21 -9.72 -16.73 -5.72
CA ALA A 21 -10.74 -17.31 -6.59
C ALA A 21 -10.45 -17.12 -8.09
N THR A 22 -9.77 -16.04 -8.45
CA THR A 22 -9.44 -15.70 -9.85
C THR A 22 -7.97 -15.86 -10.19
N GLY A 23 -7.08 -16.02 -9.19
CA GLY A 23 -5.64 -16.02 -9.35
C GLY A 23 -5.07 -14.68 -9.81
N LYS A 24 -5.84 -13.59 -9.75
CA LYS A 24 -5.43 -12.27 -10.26
C LYS A 24 -5.00 -11.35 -9.14
N VAL A 25 -4.00 -10.54 -9.44
CA VAL A 25 -3.63 -9.36 -8.65
C VAL A 25 -4.26 -8.14 -9.29
N LEU A 26 -5.03 -7.41 -8.50
CA LEU A 26 -5.52 -6.07 -8.84
C LEU A 26 -4.48 -5.08 -8.30
N ASN A 27 -4.11 -4.11 -9.11
CA ASN A 27 -3.15 -3.06 -8.74
C ASN A 27 -3.72 -1.70 -9.16
N GLU A 28 -3.73 -0.75 -8.22
CA GLU A 28 -4.32 0.57 -8.39
C GLU A 28 -3.50 1.59 -7.61
N LYS A 29 -3.52 2.86 -7.98
CA LYS A 29 -2.91 3.92 -7.16
C LYS A 29 -3.62 4.04 -5.82
N ASN A 30 -2.87 4.17 -4.73
CA ASN A 30 -3.43 4.40 -3.41
C ASN A 30 -3.70 5.90 -3.19
N THR A 31 -4.66 6.41 -3.94
CA THR A 31 -5.02 7.83 -4.00
C THR A 31 -6.53 7.97 -4.01
N ILE A 32 -7.06 8.95 -3.28
CA ILE A 32 -8.48 9.27 -3.20
C ILE A 32 -8.71 10.76 -3.47
N ALA A 33 -9.72 11.08 -4.23
CA ALA A 33 -10.21 12.44 -4.46
C ALA A 33 -11.53 12.65 -3.73
N ILE A 34 -11.58 13.67 -2.88
CA ILE A 34 -12.72 14.00 -2.02
C ILE A 34 -13.29 15.35 -2.44
N ILE A 35 -14.61 15.41 -2.62
CA ILE A 35 -15.36 16.65 -2.83
C ILE A 35 -16.24 16.93 -1.60
N ASN A 36 -16.52 18.20 -1.33
CA ASN A 36 -17.39 18.62 -0.22
C ASN A 36 -16.97 18.04 1.15
N LYS A 37 -15.68 17.88 1.37
CA LYS A 37 -15.01 17.39 2.60
C LYS A 37 -15.20 15.89 2.92
N ASN A 38 -16.29 15.24 2.48
CA ASN A 38 -16.61 13.87 2.92
C ASN A 38 -17.09 12.94 1.80
N GLN A 39 -17.26 13.44 0.58
CA GLN A 39 -17.78 12.60 -0.50
C GLN A 39 -16.64 12.16 -1.40
N MET A 40 -16.44 10.86 -1.54
CA MET A 40 -15.50 10.30 -2.49
C MET A 40 -15.97 10.63 -3.92
N TYR A 41 -15.13 11.35 -4.66
CA TYR A 41 -15.33 11.70 -6.05
C TYR A 41 -14.71 10.68 -7.00
N ALA A 42 -13.48 10.28 -6.70
CA ALA A 42 -12.73 9.27 -7.44
C ALA A 42 -11.72 8.58 -6.53
N TYR A 43 -11.22 7.42 -6.94
CA TYR A 43 -10.11 6.73 -6.29
C TYR A 43 -9.18 6.11 -7.34
N GLY A 44 -8.01 5.63 -6.89
CA GLY A 44 -7.08 4.91 -7.72
C GLY A 44 -6.44 5.78 -8.79
N ASP A 45 -6.22 5.22 -9.98
CA ASP A 45 -5.61 5.91 -11.12
C ASP A 45 -6.41 7.14 -11.55
N ALA A 46 -7.75 7.09 -11.44
CA ALA A 46 -8.61 8.23 -11.75
C ALA A 46 -8.35 9.42 -10.80
N ALA A 47 -8.23 9.17 -9.49
CA ALA A 47 -7.87 10.18 -8.51
C ALA A 47 -6.43 10.67 -8.70
N TYR A 48 -5.50 9.75 -8.95
CA TYR A 48 -4.10 10.09 -9.19
C TYR A 48 -3.91 10.95 -10.45
N ALA A 49 -4.72 10.74 -11.49
CA ALA A 49 -4.70 11.60 -12.68
C ALA A 49 -5.02 13.07 -12.34
N MET A 50 -5.84 13.30 -11.31
CA MET A 50 -6.23 14.64 -10.85
C MET A 50 -5.19 15.28 -9.89
N TYR A 51 -4.29 14.51 -9.32
CA TYR A 51 -3.27 15.01 -8.39
C TYR A 51 -2.42 16.11 -9.05
N GLU A 52 -2.18 17.21 -8.35
CA GLU A 52 -1.54 18.46 -8.80
C GLU A 52 -2.30 19.23 -9.92
N LYS A 53 -3.53 18.80 -10.28
CA LYS A 53 -4.33 19.43 -11.35
C LYS A 53 -5.79 19.64 -10.94
N ALA A 54 -6.21 19.12 -9.80
CA ALA A 54 -7.59 19.25 -9.32
C ALA A 54 -7.94 20.71 -9.00
N PRO A 55 -9.19 21.14 -9.23
CA PRO A 55 -9.66 22.43 -8.74
C PRO A 55 -9.73 22.42 -7.21
N GLU A 56 -9.74 23.61 -6.58
CA GLU A 56 -9.75 23.78 -5.12
C GLU A 56 -10.92 23.07 -4.41
N SER A 57 -12.02 22.83 -5.12
CA SER A 57 -13.18 22.10 -4.59
C SER A 57 -12.94 20.59 -4.40
N ILE A 58 -11.88 20.05 -4.99
CA ILE A 58 -11.52 18.63 -4.93
C ILE A 58 -10.17 18.46 -4.25
N ASN A 59 -10.18 17.81 -3.10
CA ASN A 59 -8.95 17.46 -2.39
C ASN A 59 -8.49 16.05 -2.79
N VAL A 60 -7.29 15.96 -3.35
CA VAL A 60 -6.65 14.68 -3.70
C VAL A 60 -5.61 14.33 -2.64
N THR A 61 -5.77 13.18 -1.99
CA THR A 61 -4.97 12.77 -0.84
C THR A 61 -4.54 11.31 -0.93
N PHE A 62 -3.52 10.97 -0.16
CA PHE A 62 -2.96 9.64 -0.04
C PHE A 62 -3.28 9.10 1.36
N PRO A 63 -4.14 8.07 1.49
CA PRO A 63 -4.58 7.60 2.81
C PRO A 63 -3.52 6.79 3.58
N ILE A 64 -2.45 6.35 2.92
CA ILE A 64 -1.27 5.72 3.52
C ILE A 64 -0.07 6.66 3.36
N VAL A 65 0.60 6.96 4.44
CA VAL A 65 1.81 7.80 4.49
C VAL A 65 2.85 7.12 5.37
N ASN A 66 4.10 7.07 4.92
CA ASN A 66 5.18 6.40 5.64
C ASN A 66 4.86 4.95 6.05
N GLY A 67 4.09 4.23 5.21
CA GLY A 67 3.71 2.84 5.45
C GLY A 67 2.55 2.64 6.42
N VAL A 68 2.01 3.70 7.04
CA VAL A 68 0.91 3.61 8.03
C VAL A 68 -0.35 4.31 7.55
N ILE A 69 -1.50 3.94 8.15
CA ILE A 69 -2.80 4.52 7.81
C ILE A 69 -2.90 5.94 8.38
N ALA A 70 -2.81 6.94 7.52
CA ALA A 70 -2.98 8.35 7.87
C ALA A 70 -4.45 8.78 7.91
N ASP A 71 -5.28 8.18 7.04
CA ASP A 71 -6.72 8.45 6.97
C ASP A 71 -7.52 7.14 6.91
N PHE A 72 -7.98 6.70 8.08
CA PHE A 72 -8.66 5.42 8.24
C PHE A 72 -9.97 5.36 7.43
N ASN A 73 -10.80 6.40 7.51
CA ASN A 73 -12.12 6.40 6.90
C ASN A 73 -12.04 6.40 5.36
N ASN A 74 -11.18 7.23 4.83
CA ASN A 74 -10.96 7.30 3.39
C ASN A 74 -10.30 6.03 2.87
N MET A 75 -9.31 5.47 3.59
CA MET A 75 -8.71 4.19 3.24
C MET A 75 -9.73 3.06 3.25
N GLN A 76 -10.55 2.98 4.30
CA GLN A 76 -11.59 1.95 4.42
C GLN A 76 -12.63 2.06 3.28
N THR A 77 -13.10 3.26 2.98
CA THR A 77 -14.05 3.48 1.90
C THR A 77 -13.47 3.06 0.55
N MET A 78 -12.25 3.49 0.26
CA MET A 78 -11.56 3.22 -1.00
C MET A 78 -11.30 1.73 -1.20
N ILE A 79 -10.73 1.04 -0.21
CA ILE A 79 -10.38 -0.39 -0.34
C ILE A 79 -11.62 -1.25 -0.58
N PHE A 80 -12.74 -0.94 0.08
CA PHE A 80 -13.97 -1.72 -0.12
C PHE A 80 -14.61 -1.47 -1.46
N GLU A 81 -14.70 -0.23 -1.91
CA GLU A 81 -15.14 0.09 -3.27
C GLU A 81 -14.28 -0.63 -4.31
N PHE A 82 -12.97 -0.61 -4.12
CA PHE A 82 -12.03 -1.26 -5.02
C PHE A 82 -12.24 -2.78 -5.07
N ILE A 83 -12.35 -3.44 -3.91
CA ILE A 83 -12.57 -4.89 -3.83
C ILE A 83 -13.95 -5.24 -4.40
N GLU A 84 -15.02 -4.55 -4.02
CA GLU A 84 -16.38 -4.83 -4.49
C GLU A 84 -16.53 -4.71 -6.02
N LYS A 85 -15.91 -3.69 -6.62
CA LYS A 85 -15.99 -3.46 -8.07
C LYS A 85 -15.14 -4.43 -8.88
N ASN A 86 -13.99 -4.83 -8.37
CA ASN A 86 -12.97 -5.51 -9.17
C ASN A 86 -12.78 -6.97 -8.81
N ALA A 87 -13.05 -7.37 -7.57
CA ALA A 87 -12.92 -8.76 -7.15
C ALA A 87 -14.16 -9.56 -7.56
N LYS A 88 -14.01 -10.49 -8.50
CA LYS A 88 -15.09 -11.37 -8.94
C LYS A 88 -15.45 -12.49 -7.94
N GLY A 89 -14.86 -12.48 -6.74
CA GLY A 89 -15.11 -13.43 -5.66
C GLY A 89 -16.13 -12.92 -4.65
N LYS A 90 -16.55 -13.79 -3.71
CA LYS A 90 -17.37 -13.38 -2.57
C LYS A 90 -16.50 -12.60 -1.59
N THR A 91 -16.80 -11.35 -1.36
CA THR A 91 -16.10 -10.47 -0.43
C THR A 91 -16.66 -10.58 1.00
N HIS A 92 -17.97 -10.76 1.13
CA HIS A 92 -18.64 -10.98 2.40
C HIS A 92 -18.32 -12.36 2.98
N GLY A 93 -17.88 -12.41 4.23
CA GLY A 93 -17.46 -13.65 4.90
C GLY A 93 -16.16 -14.26 4.36
N ALA A 94 -15.37 -13.50 3.63
CA ALA A 94 -14.05 -13.88 3.12
C ALA A 94 -12.98 -13.88 4.22
N GLU A 95 -11.82 -14.44 3.91
CA GLU A 95 -10.62 -14.33 4.72
C GLU A 95 -9.68 -13.29 4.08
N TYR A 96 -9.14 -12.40 4.89
CA TYR A 96 -8.22 -11.34 4.45
C TYR A 96 -6.86 -11.53 5.11
N ILE A 97 -5.81 -11.55 4.32
CA ILE A 97 -4.42 -11.55 4.77
C ILE A 97 -3.86 -10.20 4.37
N VAL A 98 -3.49 -9.40 5.35
CA VAL A 98 -3.05 -8.01 5.15
C VAL A 98 -1.57 -7.92 5.46
N ALA A 99 -0.77 -7.51 4.48
CA ALA A 99 0.64 -7.23 4.68
C ALA A 99 0.80 -5.91 5.45
N VAL A 100 1.62 -5.95 6.49
CA VAL A 100 1.90 -4.78 7.36
C VAL A 100 3.40 -4.58 7.54
N PRO A 101 3.90 -3.34 7.66
CA PRO A 101 5.30 -3.07 7.98
C PRO A 101 5.69 -3.69 9.33
N THR A 102 6.98 -3.93 9.53
CA THR A 102 7.49 -4.53 10.78
C THR A 102 7.63 -3.53 11.90
N ASP A 103 8.06 -2.32 11.62
CA ASP A 103 8.27 -1.26 12.62
C ASP A 103 7.01 -0.37 12.73
N ILE A 104 5.92 -0.97 13.19
CA ILE A 104 4.67 -0.27 13.50
C ILE A 104 4.21 -0.57 14.91
N THR A 105 3.56 0.41 15.52
CA THR A 105 2.99 0.29 16.87
C THR A 105 1.82 -0.68 16.92
N GLU A 106 1.50 -1.20 18.10
CA GLU A 106 0.32 -2.05 18.30
C GLU A 106 -1.00 -1.34 17.95
N VAL A 107 -1.04 0.01 18.06
CA VAL A 107 -2.19 0.81 17.65
C VAL A 107 -2.34 0.81 16.13
N GLU A 108 -1.24 0.96 15.41
CA GLU A 108 -1.21 0.91 13.94
C GLU A 108 -1.54 -0.50 13.42
N LYS A 109 -0.98 -1.56 14.03
CA LYS A 109 -1.37 -2.95 13.73
C LYS A 109 -2.86 -3.15 13.91
N LYS A 110 -3.41 -2.64 15.02
CA LYS A 110 -4.84 -2.69 15.30
C LYS A 110 -5.65 -1.93 14.25
N ALA A 111 -5.18 -0.80 13.75
CA ALA A 111 -5.86 -0.05 12.70
C ALA A 111 -5.93 -0.87 11.39
N PHE A 112 -4.86 -1.53 10.96
CA PHE A 112 -4.88 -2.45 9.82
C PHE A 112 -5.87 -3.60 10.02
N PHE A 113 -5.90 -4.21 11.19
CA PHE A 113 -6.84 -5.28 11.51
C PHE A 113 -8.29 -4.78 11.51
N ASP A 114 -8.56 -3.69 12.25
CA ASP A 114 -9.90 -3.12 12.43
C ASP A 114 -10.50 -2.61 11.12
N MET A 115 -9.68 -2.16 10.16
CA MET A 115 -10.11 -1.73 8.84
C MET A 115 -10.94 -2.80 8.13
N PHE A 116 -10.54 -4.05 8.23
CA PHE A 116 -11.26 -5.19 7.64
C PHE A 116 -12.26 -5.78 8.63
N PHE A 117 -11.84 -6.05 9.87
CA PHE A 117 -12.64 -6.77 10.86
C PHE A 117 -13.94 -6.05 11.22
N LYS A 118 -13.90 -4.74 11.38
CA LYS A 118 -15.08 -3.90 11.70
C LYS A 118 -15.86 -3.43 10.47
N SER A 119 -15.56 -3.99 9.31
CA SER A 119 -16.19 -3.59 8.07
C SER A 119 -17.55 -4.23 7.84
N LYS A 120 -18.34 -3.62 6.96
CA LYS A 120 -19.61 -4.21 6.47
C LYS A 120 -19.44 -5.53 5.72
N MET A 121 -18.22 -5.89 5.32
CA MET A 121 -17.88 -7.16 4.66
C MET A 121 -17.97 -8.37 5.59
N LYS A 122 -18.01 -8.16 6.92
CA LYS A 122 -18.11 -9.23 7.95
C LYS A 122 -17.14 -10.38 7.63
N PRO A 123 -15.84 -10.16 7.65
CA PRO A 123 -14.85 -11.17 7.31
C PRO A 123 -14.99 -12.38 8.20
N LYS A 124 -14.70 -13.57 7.67
CA LYS A 124 -14.58 -14.78 8.46
C LYS A 124 -13.32 -14.74 9.34
N ASN A 125 -12.23 -14.23 8.76
CA ASN A 125 -10.95 -14.07 9.43
C ASN A 125 -10.17 -12.90 8.82
N VAL A 126 -9.35 -12.24 9.65
CA VAL A 126 -8.36 -11.24 9.25
C VAL A 126 -7.03 -11.64 9.87
N LEU A 127 -6.03 -11.83 9.04
CA LEU A 127 -4.66 -12.16 9.45
C LEU A 127 -3.75 -11.02 9.03
N LEU A 128 -2.87 -10.60 9.91
CA LEU A 128 -1.78 -9.70 9.58
C LEU A 128 -0.53 -10.53 9.27
N CYS A 129 0.17 -10.18 8.21
CA CYS A 129 1.43 -10.80 7.80
C CYS A 129 2.49 -9.70 7.68
N GLU A 130 3.65 -9.91 8.27
CA GLU A 130 4.76 -8.99 8.13
C GLU A 130 5.22 -8.94 6.68
N LYS A 131 5.37 -7.73 6.13
CA LYS A 131 5.68 -7.48 4.73
C LYS A 131 6.90 -8.29 4.24
N PRO A 132 8.04 -8.31 4.92
CA PRO A 132 9.20 -9.04 4.45
C PRO A 132 8.95 -10.56 4.26
N ILE A 133 8.11 -11.15 5.11
CA ILE A 133 7.71 -12.56 4.98
C ILE A 133 6.83 -12.73 3.73
N ALA A 134 5.87 -11.83 3.54
CA ALA A 134 5.00 -11.87 2.36
C ALA A 134 5.81 -11.67 1.06
N ASP A 135 6.80 -10.79 1.06
CA ASP A 135 7.67 -10.50 -0.07
C ASP A 135 8.56 -11.71 -0.41
N ALA A 136 9.20 -12.32 0.61
CA ALA A 136 10.03 -13.52 0.42
C ALA A 136 9.20 -14.69 -0.17
N VAL A 137 8.01 -14.95 0.37
CA VAL A 137 7.09 -15.96 -0.15
C VAL A 137 6.64 -15.63 -1.57
N GLY A 138 6.36 -14.35 -1.85
CA GLY A 138 6.00 -13.85 -3.18
C GLY A 138 7.10 -14.04 -4.22
N LEU A 139 8.37 -13.99 -3.80
CA LEU A 139 9.54 -14.30 -4.62
C LEU A 139 9.80 -15.81 -4.77
N GLY A 140 9.00 -16.66 -4.12
CA GLY A 140 9.15 -18.11 -4.17
C GLY A 140 10.29 -18.64 -3.27
N LEU A 141 10.75 -17.86 -2.30
CA LEU A 141 11.79 -18.27 -1.35
C LEU A 141 11.17 -19.10 -0.22
N ASP A 142 11.86 -20.14 0.21
CA ASP A 142 11.45 -20.94 1.37
C ASP A 142 11.91 -20.27 2.68
N VAL A 143 10.99 -19.55 3.29
CA VAL A 143 11.24 -18.82 4.53
C VAL A 143 11.49 -19.72 5.74
N ASN A 144 11.18 -21.03 5.65
CA ASN A 144 11.34 -21.98 6.76
C ASN A 144 12.76 -22.58 6.84
N GLU A 145 13.58 -22.35 5.84
CA GLU A 145 14.97 -22.83 5.88
C GLU A 145 15.77 -22.12 6.98
N PRO A 146 16.77 -22.82 7.58
CA PRO A 146 17.65 -22.21 8.58
C PRO A 146 18.64 -21.20 8.00
N THR A 147 18.82 -21.20 6.68
CA THR A 147 19.66 -20.22 5.99
C THR A 147 19.00 -18.85 6.02
N GLY A 148 19.73 -17.82 6.48
CA GLY A 148 19.22 -16.44 6.52
C GLY A 148 18.95 -15.90 5.13
N ILE A 149 17.75 -15.38 4.90
CA ILE A 149 17.34 -14.71 3.67
C ILE A 149 17.24 -13.21 3.98
N MET A 150 18.02 -12.38 3.27
CA MET A 150 17.87 -10.93 3.36
C MET A 150 16.93 -10.45 2.26
N VAL A 151 15.91 -9.69 2.67
CA VAL A 151 14.95 -9.01 1.80
C VAL A 151 15.13 -7.52 1.95
N VAL A 152 15.20 -6.80 0.84
CA VAL A 152 15.20 -5.33 0.79
C VAL A 152 14.01 -4.89 -0.03
N ASP A 153 12.99 -4.33 0.62
CA ASP A 153 11.82 -3.74 -0.03
C ASP A 153 11.98 -2.22 -0.11
N ILE A 154 12.15 -1.69 -1.32
CA ILE A 154 12.26 -0.25 -1.58
C ILE A 154 10.91 0.25 -2.06
N GLY A 155 10.14 0.81 -1.14
CA GLY A 155 8.81 1.36 -1.40
C GLY A 155 8.81 2.83 -1.85
N ALA A 156 7.64 3.45 -1.80
CA ALA A 156 7.49 4.87 -2.13
C ALA A 156 8.02 5.79 -1.02
N ASP A 157 7.67 5.55 0.24
CA ASP A 157 8.10 6.37 1.39
C ASP A 157 9.14 5.68 2.25
N THR A 158 9.14 4.35 2.28
CA THR A 158 9.96 3.56 3.18
C THR A 158 10.81 2.54 2.43
N THR A 159 11.96 2.21 3.01
CA THR A 159 12.77 1.04 2.64
C THR A 159 12.88 0.14 3.86
N GLU A 160 12.49 -1.12 3.71
CA GLU A 160 12.55 -2.12 4.76
C GLU A 160 13.63 -3.15 4.44
N ILE A 161 14.57 -3.35 5.38
CA ILE A 161 15.68 -4.31 5.26
C ILE A 161 15.46 -5.36 6.33
N SER A 162 15.26 -6.61 5.93
CA SER A 162 14.90 -7.67 6.85
C SER A 162 15.72 -8.94 6.60
N VAL A 163 16.00 -9.68 7.66
CA VAL A 163 16.60 -11.02 7.59
C VAL A 163 15.60 -12.02 8.16
N ILE A 164 15.27 -13.03 7.38
CA ILE A 164 14.30 -14.08 7.69
C ILE A 164 15.05 -15.40 7.84
N SER A 165 14.70 -16.18 8.86
CA SER A 165 15.19 -17.56 9.05
C SER A 165 14.18 -18.35 9.85
N LEU A 166 13.99 -19.64 9.55
CA LEU A 166 13.08 -20.55 10.27
C LEU A 166 11.65 -19.99 10.40
N GLY A 167 11.15 -19.34 9.36
CA GLY A 167 9.79 -18.80 9.30
C GLY A 167 9.54 -17.52 10.10
N GLY A 168 10.59 -16.91 10.65
CA GLY A 168 10.48 -15.69 11.47
C GLY A 168 11.49 -14.62 11.09
N LEU A 169 11.21 -13.38 11.49
CA LEU A 169 12.13 -12.26 11.36
C LEU A 169 13.24 -12.37 12.42
N VAL A 170 14.48 -12.38 11.97
CA VAL A 170 15.68 -12.34 12.83
C VAL A 170 16.09 -10.89 13.08
N LEU A 171 16.00 -10.05 12.05
CA LEU A 171 16.32 -8.64 12.08
C LEU A 171 15.39 -7.92 11.11
N SER A 172 14.94 -6.74 11.46
CA SER A 172 14.28 -5.80 10.55
C SER A 172 14.65 -4.39 10.92
N ASP A 173 14.89 -3.57 9.90
CA ASP A 173 15.14 -2.13 10.02
C ASP A 173 14.32 -1.40 8.95
N LEU A 174 13.59 -0.36 9.35
CA LEU A 174 12.73 0.41 8.47
C LEU A 174 13.25 1.85 8.36
N LEU A 175 13.66 2.20 7.17
CA LEU A 175 14.14 3.54 6.83
C LEU A 175 12.99 4.37 6.24
N HIS A 176 12.78 5.57 6.76
CA HIS A 176 11.86 6.56 6.16
C HIS A 176 12.49 7.24 4.94
N PHE A 177 12.85 6.42 3.98
CA PHE A 177 13.45 6.81 2.71
C PHE A 177 12.96 5.87 1.62
N GLY A 178 12.45 6.42 0.53
CA GLY A 178 11.92 5.65 -0.60
C GLY A 178 11.86 6.48 -1.88
N GLY A 179 11.13 5.99 -2.85
CA GLY A 179 11.02 6.59 -4.18
C GLY A 179 10.57 8.04 -4.19
N ASN A 180 9.67 8.44 -3.27
CA ASN A 180 9.18 9.81 -3.18
C ASN A 180 10.29 10.78 -2.73
N ARG A 181 11.21 10.33 -1.87
CA ARG A 181 12.35 11.14 -1.45
C ARG A 181 13.36 11.37 -2.58
N LEU A 182 13.52 10.39 -3.46
CA LEU A 182 14.30 10.53 -4.69
C LEU A 182 13.66 11.55 -5.63
N ASP A 183 12.33 11.52 -5.79
CA ASP A 183 11.60 12.50 -6.60
C ASP A 183 11.79 13.93 -6.08
N GLU A 184 11.69 14.15 -4.77
CA GLU A 184 11.98 15.43 -4.11
C GLU A 184 13.41 15.93 -4.36
N SER A 185 14.37 15.00 -4.36
CA SER A 185 15.77 15.33 -4.65
C SER A 185 15.95 15.79 -6.10
N ILE A 186 15.27 15.16 -7.05
CA ILE A 186 15.25 15.57 -8.47
C ILE A 186 14.63 16.96 -8.62
N ILE A 187 13.47 17.21 -7.99
CA ILE A 187 12.81 18.53 -8.00
C ILE A 187 13.78 19.61 -7.50
N SER A 188 14.42 19.34 -6.37
CA SER A 188 15.36 20.26 -5.74
C SER A 188 16.57 20.53 -6.62
N TYR A 189 17.12 19.50 -7.25
CA TYR A 189 18.26 19.60 -8.16
C TYR A 189 17.91 20.45 -9.39
N ILE A 190 16.77 20.19 -10.03
CA ILE A 190 16.33 20.93 -11.23
C ILE A 190 16.06 22.39 -10.87
N LYS A 191 15.40 22.66 -9.76
CA LYS A 191 15.17 24.03 -9.28
C LYS A 191 16.49 24.79 -9.07
N LYS A 192 17.46 24.14 -8.39
CA LYS A 192 18.74 24.76 -8.05
C LYS A 192 19.62 25.04 -9.28
N ASN A 193 19.69 24.11 -10.23
CA ASN A 193 20.66 24.18 -11.33
C ASN A 193 20.09 24.80 -12.60
N PHE A 194 18.77 24.72 -12.81
CA PHE A 194 18.13 25.18 -14.05
C PHE A 194 17.06 26.26 -13.81
N ASN A 195 16.81 26.62 -12.54
CA ASN A 195 15.74 27.57 -12.14
C ASN A 195 14.36 27.20 -12.71
N LEU A 196 14.10 25.90 -12.86
CA LEU A 196 12.83 25.35 -13.31
C LEU A 196 12.10 24.70 -12.14
N VAL A 197 10.75 24.84 -12.13
CA VAL A 197 9.88 24.16 -11.14
C VAL A 197 9.13 23.05 -11.87
N ILE A 198 9.31 21.82 -11.39
CA ILE A 198 8.59 20.64 -11.89
C ILE A 198 7.77 20.03 -10.75
N GLY A 199 6.65 19.36 -11.09
CA GLY A 199 5.83 18.62 -10.13
C GLY A 199 6.37 17.22 -9.83
N GLN A 200 5.80 16.57 -8.81
CA GLN A 200 6.21 15.22 -8.41
C GLN A 200 6.03 14.17 -9.51
N LYS A 201 4.96 14.28 -10.31
CA LYS A 201 4.73 13.36 -11.44
C LYS A 201 5.85 13.44 -12.48
N THR A 202 6.29 14.65 -12.80
CA THR A 202 7.38 14.85 -13.75
C THR A 202 8.70 14.35 -13.20
N ALA A 203 8.98 14.60 -11.93
CA ALA A 203 10.19 14.09 -11.26
C ALA A 203 10.22 12.55 -11.23
N LYS A 204 9.07 11.94 -10.91
CA LYS A 204 8.93 10.48 -10.94
C LYS A 204 9.19 9.91 -12.34
N GLN A 205 8.63 10.53 -13.37
CA GLN A 205 8.86 10.11 -14.75
C GLN A 205 10.34 10.20 -15.12
N LEU A 206 11.02 11.29 -14.78
CA LEU A 206 12.46 11.46 -15.00
C LEU A 206 13.32 10.45 -14.23
N LYS A 207 12.85 9.97 -13.07
CA LYS A 207 13.56 8.93 -12.33
C LYS A 207 13.42 7.55 -12.97
N GLU A 208 12.27 7.27 -13.58
CA GLU A 208 11.91 5.96 -14.13
C GLU A 208 12.37 5.76 -15.58
N GLU A 209 12.72 6.83 -16.31
CA GLU A 209 13.30 6.83 -17.67
C GLU A 209 14.84 6.77 -17.66
#